data_2d318820c5f18e489f30dd7aec721aa2
#
_entry.id   2d318820c5f18e489f30dd7aec721aa2
#
_cell.length_a   1.000
_cell.length_b   1.000
_cell.length_c   1.000
_cell.angle_alpha   90.00
_cell.angle_beta   90.00
_cell.angle_gamma   90.00
#
_symmetry.space_group_name_H-M   'P 1'
#
loop_
_entity.id
_entity.type
_entity.pdbx_description
1 polymer ?
#
loop_
_entity_poly.entity_id
_entity_poly.type
_entity_poly.pdbx_seq_one_letter_code
_entity_poly.pdbx_strand_id
1 'polypeptide(L)'
;MKTLTCEQRSPEWFEARLGVPTSSSFDKIITMAGKSSTQSTDYMYKLAGEFVTGKAQDTYQNAAMLRGVELEEEARQLYQIISGNNVEQVGFCITEGETIYGCSPDGLVEDEGMLEIKCPLIHTHVRYLIDNKLPSAYFQQVQGQLLVTGRKWCDFLSYYPGLKPILIRIERDEDFLKLLKVELATFCKKLTTTIETIKEK
;
A
#
# COMPACT_ATOMS: atom_id res chain seq x y z
N MET A 1 5.37 -3.50 15.03
CA MET A 1 4.77 -3.99 13.77
C MET A 1 4.76 -5.51 13.79
N LYS A 2 3.65 -6.13 13.40
CA LYS A 2 3.49 -7.57 13.20
C LYS A 2 3.42 -7.86 11.70
N THR A 3 4.17 -8.86 11.24
CA THR A 3 4.11 -9.35 9.86
C THR A 3 3.34 -10.67 9.83
N LEU A 4 2.34 -10.74 8.95
CA LEU A 4 1.57 -11.96 8.70
C LEU A 4 2.14 -12.66 7.46
N THR A 5 2.36 -13.96 7.57
CA THR A 5 2.98 -14.79 6.51
C THR A 5 1.97 -15.39 5.53
N CYS A 6 0.71 -14.95 5.55
CA CYS A 6 -0.29 -15.39 4.58
C CYS A 6 0.11 -14.95 3.16
N GLU A 7 -0.30 -15.72 2.18
CA GLU A 7 -0.14 -15.34 0.77
C GLU A 7 -1.03 -14.13 0.47
N GLN A 8 -0.49 -13.14 -0.24
CA GLN A 8 -1.29 -11.99 -0.70
C GLN A 8 -2.41 -12.46 -1.62
N ARG A 9 -3.59 -11.88 -1.45
CA ARG A 9 -4.85 -12.23 -2.14
C ARG A 9 -5.46 -13.57 -1.72
N SER A 10 -4.90 -14.27 -0.72
CA SER A 10 -5.56 -15.43 -0.08
C SER A 10 -6.76 -14.97 0.78
N PRO A 11 -7.69 -15.88 1.13
CA PRO A 11 -8.78 -15.59 2.05
C PRO A 11 -8.29 -14.99 3.38
N GLU A 12 -7.21 -15.54 3.94
CA GLU A 12 -6.60 -15.10 5.19
C GLU A 12 -6.05 -13.64 5.07
N TRP A 13 -5.49 -13.31 3.92
CA TRP A 13 -5.02 -11.96 3.65
C TRP A 13 -6.17 -10.95 3.57
N PHE A 14 -7.28 -11.32 2.93
CA PHE A 14 -8.47 -10.45 2.88
C PHE A 14 -9.06 -10.28 4.28
N GLU A 15 -9.17 -11.36 5.07
CA GLU A 15 -9.67 -11.32 6.44
C GLU A 15 -8.82 -10.41 7.34
N ALA A 16 -7.50 -10.52 7.27
CA ALA A 16 -6.57 -9.69 8.05
C ALA A 16 -6.68 -8.19 7.74
N ARG A 17 -7.24 -7.82 6.61
CA ARG A 17 -7.39 -6.44 6.14
C ARG A 17 -8.77 -5.84 6.39
N LEU A 18 -9.75 -6.65 6.83
CA LEU A 18 -11.13 -6.19 7.06
C LEU A 18 -11.17 -5.07 8.09
N GLY A 19 -11.73 -3.93 7.70
CA GLY A 19 -11.85 -2.76 8.56
C GLY A 19 -10.53 -2.07 8.90
N VAL A 20 -9.40 -2.46 8.27
CA VAL A 20 -8.09 -1.87 8.52
C VAL A 20 -7.74 -0.88 7.41
N PRO A 21 -7.42 0.39 7.73
CA PRO A 21 -6.89 1.31 6.74
C PRO A 21 -5.52 0.84 6.25
N THR A 22 -5.34 0.79 4.92
CA THR A 22 -4.13 0.28 4.30
C THR A 22 -3.44 1.31 3.43
N SER A 23 -2.11 1.22 3.32
CA SER A 23 -1.27 2.21 2.62
C SER A 23 -1.71 2.46 1.17
N SER A 24 -2.23 1.46 0.48
CA SER A 24 -2.76 1.60 -0.89
C SER A 24 -4.01 2.50 -1.01
N SER A 25 -4.57 2.93 0.12
CA SER A 25 -5.70 3.86 0.20
C SER A 25 -5.44 5.04 1.13
N PHE A 26 -4.20 5.32 1.51
CA PHE A 26 -3.89 6.47 2.36
C PHE A 26 -4.09 7.81 1.64
N ASP A 27 -4.09 7.84 0.31
CA ASP A 27 -4.52 8.99 -0.50
C ASP A 27 -5.95 9.43 -0.20
N LYS A 28 -6.81 8.49 0.24
CA LYS A 28 -8.17 8.77 0.70
C LYS A 28 -8.23 9.37 2.10
N ILE A 29 -7.16 9.29 2.87
CA ILE A 29 -7.08 9.84 4.23
C ILE A 29 -6.37 11.20 4.20
N ILE A 30 -5.24 11.29 3.51
CA ILE A 30 -4.38 12.46 3.47
C ILE A 30 -3.95 12.78 2.03
N THR A 31 -3.94 14.06 1.67
CA THR A 31 -3.38 14.52 0.40
C THR A 31 -1.84 14.60 0.46
N MET A 32 -1.16 14.67 -0.69
CA MET A 32 0.30 14.89 -0.74
C MET A 32 0.74 16.18 -0.01
N ALA A 33 -0.13 17.18 0.08
CA ALA A 33 0.13 18.43 0.80
C ALA A 33 -0.09 18.32 2.33
N GLY A 34 -0.31 17.10 2.86
CA GLY A 34 -0.49 16.86 4.29
C GLY A 34 -1.85 17.30 4.85
N LYS A 35 -2.85 17.54 4.00
CA LYS A 35 -4.22 17.91 4.41
C LYS A 35 -5.13 16.69 4.38
N SER A 36 -6.16 16.67 5.24
CA SER A 36 -7.21 15.64 5.18
C SER A 36 -7.82 15.55 3.78
N SER A 37 -8.01 14.33 3.30
CA SER A 37 -8.65 14.06 2.00
C SER A 37 -10.17 14.22 2.09
N THR A 38 -10.78 14.73 1.04
CA THR A 38 -12.26 14.80 0.91
C THR A 38 -12.92 13.43 0.82
N GLN A 39 -12.16 12.38 0.48
CA GLN A 39 -12.63 11.00 0.41
C GLN A 39 -12.59 10.25 1.76
N SER A 40 -12.08 10.91 2.82
CA SER A 40 -11.81 10.27 4.11
C SER A 40 -13.07 9.70 4.76
N THR A 41 -14.19 10.42 4.68
CA THR A 41 -15.45 9.98 5.28
C THR A 41 -16.02 8.73 4.60
N ASP A 42 -16.06 8.70 3.26
CA ASP A 42 -16.58 7.56 2.52
C ASP A 42 -15.70 6.32 2.71
N TYR A 43 -14.38 6.52 2.73
CA TYR A 43 -13.45 5.43 3.02
C TYR A 43 -13.64 4.88 4.44
N MET A 44 -13.84 5.73 5.42
CA MET A 44 -14.13 5.33 6.81
C MET A 44 -15.43 4.51 6.90
N TYR A 45 -16.51 4.94 6.26
CA TYR A 45 -17.77 4.21 6.25
C TYR A 45 -17.66 2.85 5.55
N LYS A 46 -16.88 2.77 4.47
CA LYS A 46 -16.56 1.51 3.83
C LYS A 46 -15.90 0.55 4.82
N LEU A 47 -14.82 0.97 5.48
CA LEU A 47 -14.09 0.14 6.43
C LEU A 47 -14.96 -0.28 7.63
N ALA A 48 -15.78 0.63 8.15
CA ALA A 48 -16.71 0.32 9.23
C ALA A 48 -17.73 -0.75 8.81
N GLY A 49 -18.27 -0.65 7.60
CA GLY A 49 -19.18 -1.65 7.03
C GLY A 49 -18.51 -3.01 6.82
N GLU A 50 -17.29 -3.04 6.29
CA GLU A 50 -16.51 -4.27 6.12
C GLU A 50 -16.24 -4.95 7.47
N PHE A 51 -15.87 -4.17 8.49
CA PHE A 51 -15.64 -4.69 9.83
C PHE A 51 -16.89 -5.31 10.46
N VAL A 52 -18.02 -4.63 10.39
CA VAL A 52 -19.27 -5.07 11.00
C VAL A 52 -19.87 -6.28 10.29
N THR A 53 -19.76 -6.32 8.97
CA THR A 53 -20.31 -7.43 8.16
C THR A 53 -19.38 -8.64 8.06
N GLY A 54 -18.09 -8.47 8.39
CA GLY A 54 -17.06 -9.48 8.18
C GLY A 54 -16.81 -9.81 6.69
N LYS A 55 -17.18 -8.89 5.80
CA LYS A 55 -17.05 -9.09 4.34
C LYS A 55 -16.37 -7.88 3.70
N ALA A 56 -15.32 -8.14 2.92
CA ALA A 56 -14.76 -7.12 2.05
C ALA A 56 -15.79 -6.70 1.00
N GLN A 57 -15.91 -5.40 0.75
CA GLN A 57 -16.69 -4.94 -0.39
C GLN A 57 -16.01 -5.40 -1.67
N ASP A 58 -16.77 -5.99 -2.58
CA ASP A 58 -16.28 -6.39 -3.90
C ASP A 58 -15.55 -5.22 -4.56
N THR A 59 -14.28 -5.42 -4.84
CA THR A 59 -13.49 -4.45 -5.59
C THR A 59 -13.53 -4.83 -7.05
N TYR A 60 -13.89 -3.85 -7.89
CA TYR A 60 -13.83 -4.02 -9.34
C TYR A 60 -12.39 -4.38 -9.76
N GLN A 61 -12.24 -5.54 -10.40
CA GLN A 61 -11.00 -5.96 -11.04
C GLN A 61 -11.16 -5.87 -12.55
N ASN A 62 -10.26 -5.18 -13.21
CA ASN A 62 -10.22 -5.13 -14.67
C ASN A 62 -9.05 -5.96 -15.23
N ALA A 63 -9.08 -6.23 -16.53
CA ALA A 63 -8.05 -7.02 -17.20
C ALA A 63 -6.62 -6.48 -17.00
N ALA A 64 -6.45 -5.16 -16.89
CA ALA A 64 -5.15 -4.55 -16.64
C ALA A 64 -4.63 -4.86 -15.23
N MET A 65 -5.51 -4.90 -14.22
CA MET A 65 -5.16 -5.28 -12.85
C MET A 65 -4.77 -6.77 -12.77
N LEU A 66 -5.53 -7.65 -13.41
CA LEU A 66 -5.22 -9.08 -13.47
C LEU A 66 -3.87 -9.33 -14.15
N ARG A 67 -3.64 -8.70 -15.32
CA ARG A 67 -2.35 -8.75 -15.98
C ARG A 67 -1.21 -8.24 -15.08
N GLY A 68 -1.45 -7.18 -14.30
CA GLY A 68 -0.47 -6.67 -13.35
C GLY A 68 -0.03 -7.73 -12.35
N VAL A 69 -1.01 -8.48 -11.81
CA VAL A 69 -0.77 -9.59 -10.87
C VAL A 69 0.05 -10.71 -11.53
N GLU A 70 -0.29 -11.11 -12.76
CA GLU A 70 0.43 -12.15 -13.50
C GLU A 70 1.91 -11.80 -13.74
N LEU A 71 2.23 -10.53 -13.93
CA LEU A 71 3.59 -10.05 -14.21
C LEU A 71 4.42 -9.73 -12.95
N GLU A 72 3.80 -9.72 -11.78
CA GLU A 72 4.46 -9.28 -10.53
C GLU A 72 5.64 -10.17 -10.16
N GLU A 73 5.51 -11.49 -10.34
CA GLU A 73 6.60 -12.44 -10.04
C GLU A 73 7.79 -12.27 -11.00
N GLU A 74 7.53 -12.14 -12.31
CA GLU A 74 8.57 -11.87 -13.31
C GLU A 74 9.30 -10.55 -13.00
N ALA A 75 8.55 -9.51 -12.64
CA ALA A 75 9.12 -8.22 -12.28
C ALA A 75 9.97 -8.29 -11.00
N ARG A 76 9.57 -9.10 -10.00
CA ARG A 76 10.33 -9.32 -8.76
C ARG A 76 11.64 -10.05 -9.04
N GLN A 77 11.62 -11.09 -9.87
CA GLN A 77 12.83 -11.81 -10.29
C GLN A 77 13.78 -10.87 -11.03
N LEU A 78 13.26 -10.06 -11.96
CA LEU A 78 14.08 -9.05 -12.65
C LEU A 78 14.70 -8.07 -11.65
N TYR A 79 13.95 -7.58 -10.68
CA TYR A 79 14.47 -6.69 -9.63
C TYR A 79 15.66 -7.33 -8.91
N GLN A 80 15.56 -8.58 -8.49
CA GLN A 80 16.64 -9.28 -7.79
C GLN A 80 17.88 -9.41 -8.68
N ILE A 81 17.71 -9.67 -9.98
CA ILE A 81 18.82 -9.76 -10.94
C ILE A 81 19.53 -8.40 -11.09
N ILE A 82 18.78 -7.30 -11.29
CA ILE A 82 19.37 -5.98 -11.58
C ILE A 82 19.90 -5.26 -10.34
N SER A 83 19.31 -5.52 -9.17
CA SER A 83 19.74 -4.89 -7.90
C SER A 83 20.77 -5.70 -7.13
N GLY A 84 20.81 -7.02 -7.35
CA GLY A 84 21.61 -7.96 -6.57
C GLY A 84 21.06 -8.20 -5.14
N ASN A 85 19.89 -7.66 -4.80
CA ASN A 85 19.29 -7.79 -3.47
C ASN A 85 18.34 -8.99 -3.40
N ASN A 86 18.22 -9.58 -2.20
CA ASN A 86 17.20 -10.57 -1.91
C ASN A 86 15.87 -9.87 -1.55
N VAL A 87 14.76 -10.47 -1.97
CA VAL A 87 13.41 -9.99 -1.68
C VAL A 87 12.64 -11.07 -0.93
N GLU A 88 12.24 -10.75 0.30
CA GLU A 88 11.35 -11.57 1.10
C GLU A 88 9.90 -11.17 0.83
N GLN A 89 9.08 -12.10 0.37
CA GLN A 89 7.65 -11.88 0.20
C GLN A 89 6.93 -11.96 1.56
N VAL A 90 6.06 -11.00 1.81
CA VAL A 90 5.25 -10.93 3.02
C VAL A 90 3.78 -10.73 2.67
N GLY A 91 2.88 -11.25 3.50
CA GLY A 91 1.44 -11.09 3.28
C GLY A 91 0.95 -9.71 3.66
N PHE A 92 0.93 -9.43 4.96
CA PHE A 92 0.42 -8.18 5.49
C PHE A 92 1.23 -7.71 6.70
N CYS A 93 1.68 -6.47 6.67
CA CYS A 93 2.32 -5.79 7.78
C CYS A 93 1.29 -4.89 8.47
N ILE A 94 1.14 -5.03 9.79
CA ILE A 94 0.15 -4.28 10.58
C ILE A 94 0.82 -3.67 11.81
N THR A 95 0.40 -2.45 12.17
CA THR A 95 0.83 -1.79 13.40
C THR A 95 0.23 -2.50 14.63
N GLU A 96 0.86 -2.28 15.78
CA GLU A 96 0.39 -2.76 17.08
C GLU A 96 0.05 -1.55 17.97
N GLY A 97 -0.83 -1.73 18.94
CA GLY A 97 -1.27 -0.68 19.86
C GLY A 97 -2.64 -0.11 19.52
N GLU A 98 -2.90 1.15 19.88
CA GLU A 98 -4.22 1.77 19.78
C GLU A 98 -4.58 2.22 18.35
N THR A 99 -3.60 2.52 17.53
CA THR A 99 -3.81 2.98 16.14
C THR A 99 -3.43 1.88 15.17
N ILE A 100 -4.42 1.21 14.61
CA ILE A 100 -4.25 0.06 13.72
C ILE A 100 -4.38 0.47 12.27
N TYR A 101 -3.32 0.28 11.51
CA TYR A 101 -3.26 0.42 10.07
C TYR A 101 -2.17 -0.50 9.50
N GLY A 102 -2.20 -0.76 8.20
CA GLY A 102 -1.28 -1.74 7.63
C GLY A 102 -0.89 -1.49 6.18
N CYS A 103 -0.04 -2.39 5.68
CA CYS A 103 0.37 -2.40 4.29
C CYS A 103 0.71 -3.82 3.82
N SER A 104 0.69 -4.04 2.51
CA SER A 104 1.21 -5.24 1.88
C SER A 104 2.24 -4.78 0.84
N PRO A 105 3.52 -4.65 1.20
CA PRO A 105 4.58 -4.39 0.22
C PRO A 105 4.76 -5.61 -0.69
N ASP A 106 5.19 -5.40 -1.93
CA ASP A 106 5.45 -6.50 -2.87
C ASP A 106 6.72 -7.30 -2.50
N GLY A 107 7.49 -6.77 -1.55
CA GLY A 107 8.57 -7.47 -0.87
C GLY A 107 9.30 -6.60 0.14
N LEU A 108 9.94 -7.25 1.10
CA LEU A 108 10.95 -6.65 1.97
C LEU A 108 12.32 -6.92 1.37
N VAL A 109 13.17 -5.90 1.32
CA VAL A 109 14.49 -5.97 0.68
C VAL A 109 15.54 -5.82 1.76
N GLU A 110 16.35 -6.86 1.94
CA GLU A 110 17.35 -6.91 3.00
C GLU A 110 16.76 -6.42 4.35
N ASP A 111 17.56 -5.81 5.22
CA ASP A 111 17.10 -5.35 6.53
C ASP A 111 16.37 -4.00 6.51
N GLU A 112 16.63 -3.14 5.52
CA GLU A 112 16.25 -1.72 5.57
C GLU A 112 15.33 -1.25 4.44
N GLY A 113 15.20 -2.06 3.40
CA GLY A 113 14.47 -1.68 2.20
C GLY A 113 13.17 -2.42 2.00
N MET A 114 12.38 -1.96 1.06
CA MET A 114 11.22 -2.65 0.54
C MET A 114 11.06 -2.39 -0.96
N LEU A 115 10.22 -3.19 -1.59
CA LEU A 115 9.93 -3.15 -3.02
C LEU A 115 8.44 -2.89 -3.21
N GLU A 116 8.11 -1.98 -4.11
CA GLU A 116 6.78 -1.75 -4.66
C GLU A 116 6.83 -1.92 -6.18
N ILE A 117 6.06 -2.87 -6.70
CA ILE A 117 6.03 -3.23 -8.13
C ILE A 117 4.77 -2.67 -8.78
N LYS A 118 4.91 -2.10 -9.96
CA LYS A 118 3.80 -1.75 -10.82
C LYS A 118 4.04 -2.28 -12.23
N CYS A 119 3.07 -3.04 -12.75
CA CYS A 119 3.06 -3.56 -14.11
C CYS A 119 1.94 -2.88 -14.93
N PRO A 120 2.06 -1.57 -15.23
CA PRO A 120 1.01 -0.81 -15.87
C PRO A 120 0.85 -1.17 -17.35
N LEU A 121 -0.17 -0.58 -17.99
CA LEU A 121 -0.29 -0.62 -19.45
C LEU A 121 0.87 0.12 -20.12
N ILE A 122 1.18 -0.25 -21.37
CA ILE A 122 2.35 0.25 -22.10
C ILE A 122 2.47 1.77 -22.13
N HIS A 123 1.38 2.49 -22.40
CA HIS A 123 1.40 3.96 -22.46
C HIS A 123 1.71 4.61 -21.11
N THR A 124 1.29 3.98 -20.02
CA THR A 124 1.57 4.44 -18.65
C THR A 124 3.03 4.17 -18.29
N HIS A 125 3.54 2.98 -18.66
CA HIS A 125 4.98 2.67 -18.45
C HIS A 125 5.88 3.60 -19.24
N VAL A 126 5.55 3.89 -20.52
CA VAL A 126 6.29 4.87 -21.34
C VAL A 126 6.31 6.25 -20.70
N ARG A 127 5.18 6.71 -20.14
CA ARG A 127 5.15 7.99 -19.39
C ARG A 127 6.11 7.95 -18.21
N TYR A 128 6.12 6.87 -17.43
CA TYR A 128 7.04 6.73 -16.30
C TYR A 128 8.51 6.72 -16.75
N LEU A 129 8.82 6.10 -17.91
CA LEU A 129 10.16 6.15 -18.50
C LEU A 129 10.61 7.59 -18.82
N ILE A 130 9.69 8.41 -19.37
CA ILE A 130 9.98 9.81 -19.72
C ILE A 130 10.14 10.66 -18.46
N ASP A 131 9.22 10.51 -17.48
CA ASP A 131 9.21 11.30 -16.26
C ASP A 131 10.36 10.96 -15.30
N ASN A 132 10.82 9.71 -15.31
CA ASN A 132 11.89 9.14 -14.49
C ASN A 132 11.83 9.55 -13.00
N LYS A 133 10.63 9.51 -12.43
CA LYS A 133 10.36 9.84 -11.03
C LYS A 133 9.18 9.03 -10.50
N LEU A 134 9.03 8.95 -9.18
CA LEU A 134 7.85 8.32 -8.56
C LEU A 134 6.58 9.01 -9.06
N PRO A 135 5.64 8.29 -9.67
CA PRO A 135 4.34 8.86 -10.02
C PRO A 135 3.61 9.30 -8.76
N SER A 136 3.07 10.52 -8.77
CA SER A 136 2.43 11.14 -7.59
C SER A 136 1.31 10.30 -6.99
N ALA A 137 0.63 9.49 -7.80
CA ALA A 137 -0.43 8.59 -7.34
C ALA A 137 0.05 7.53 -6.34
N TYR A 138 1.35 7.24 -6.27
CA TYR A 138 1.90 6.23 -5.35
C TYR A 138 2.63 6.83 -4.15
N PHE A 139 2.72 8.16 -4.05
CA PHE A 139 3.47 8.81 -2.98
C PHE A 139 2.97 8.43 -1.59
N GLN A 140 1.66 8.57 -1.33
CA GLN A 140 1.07 8.23 -0.03
C GLN A 140 1.16 6.73 0.26
N GLN A 141 1.04 5.88 -0.77
CA GLN A 141 1.19 4.44 -0.62
C GLN A 141 2.61 4.09 -0.17
N VAL A 142 3.63 4.57 -0.88
CA VAL A 142 5.04 4.27 -0.59
C VAL A 142 5.45 4.83 0.78
N GLN A 143 5.13 6.09 1.07
CA GLN A 143 5.43 6.68 2.37
C GLN A 143 4.66 5.98 3.50
N GLY A 144 3.43 5.58 3.25
CA GLY A 144 2.64 4.79 4.19
C GLY A 144 3.24 3.42 4.49
N GLN A 145 3.75 2.73 3.49
CA GLN A 145 4.46 1.47 3.68
C GLN A 145 5.73 1.66 4.50
N LEU A 146 6.53 2.69 4.21
CA LEU A 146 7.72 3.07 4.99
C LEU A 146 7.37 3.40 6.44
N LEU A 147 6.20 4.03 6.68
CA LEU A 147 5.70 4.29 8.02
C LEU A 147 5.37 2.99 8.77
N VAL A 148 4.59 2.10 8.15
CA VAL A 148 4.14 0.84 8.76
C VAL A 148 5.31 -0.08 9.06
N THR A 149 6.22 -0.25 8.10
CA THR A 149 7.34 -1.21 8.19
C THR A 149 8.50 -0.67 9.02
N GLY A 150 8.61 0.65 9.18
CA GLY A 150 9.78 1.30 9.80
C GLY A 150 11.03 1.26 8.93
N ARG A 151 10.91 0.76 7.69
CA ARG A 151 12.05 0.64 6.77
C ARG A 151 12.51 2.00 6.26
N LYS A 152 13.76 2.11 5.83
CA LYS A 152 14.40 3.38 5.48
C LYS A 152 14.08 3.84 4.06
N TRP A 153 13.94 2.90 3.13
CA TRP A 153 13.74 3.19 1.71
C TRP A 153 12.81 2.18 1.02
N CYS A 154 12.25 2.60 -0.10
CA CYS A 154 11.47 1.78 -1.00
C CYS A 154 12.02 1.90 -2.42
N ASP A 155 12.32 0.79 -3.05
CA ASP A 155 12.57 0.72 -4.48
C ASP A 155 11.22 0.56 -5.21
N PHE A 156 10.82 1.59 -5.94
CA PHE A 156 9.66 1.54 -6.84
C PHE A 156 10.09 1.01 -8.20
N LEU A 157 9.55 -0.15 -8.57
CA LEU A 157 9.80 -0.78 -9.87
C LEU A 157 8.57 -0.64 -10.75
N SER A 158 8.72 -0.01 -11.92
CA SER A 158 7.74 -0.14 -13.00
C SER A 158 8.26 -1.06 -14.07
N TYR A 159 7.46 -2.09 -14.39
CA TYR A 159 7.84 -3.15 -15.33
C TYR A 159 6.80 -3.29 -16.45
N TYR A 160 7.30 -3.45 -17.67
CA TYR A 160 6.55 -3.85 -18.86
C TYR A 160 7.42 -4.75 -19.74
N PRO A 161 6.98 -5.98 -20.11
CA PRO A 161 7.76 -6.90 -20.95
C PRO A 161 8.21 -6.25 -22.25
N GLY A 162 9.51 -6.38 -22.57
CA GLY A 162 10.09 -5.83 -23.79
C GLY A 162 10.48 -4.34 -23.72
N LEU A 163 10.24 -3.64 -22.61
CA LEU A 163 10.72 -2.29 -22.37
C LEU A 163 11.72 -2.26 -21.20
N LYS A 164 12.55 -1.21 -21.16
CA LYS A 164 13.48 -0.98 -20.04
C LYS A 164 12.69 -0.81 -18.75
N PRO A 165 13.00 -1.53 -17.65
CA PRO A 165 12.37 -1.29 -16.36
C PRO A 165 12.79 0.07 -15.80
N ILE A 166 11.92 0.64 -14.96
CA ILE A 166 12.22 1.85 -14.19
C ILE A 166 12.40 1.43 -12.74
N LEU A 167 13.50 1.78 -12.15
CA LEU A 167 13.81 1.55 -10.74
C LEU A 167 14.16 2.87 -10.09
N ILE A 168 13.35 3.28 -9.11
CA ILE A 168 13.49 4.57 -8.41
C ILE A 168 13.53 4.32 -6.91
N ARG A 169 14.61 4.70 -6.25
CA ARG A 169 14.70 4.67 -4.79
C ARG A 169 14.01 5.86 -4.18
N ILE A 170 13.14 5.58 -3.23
CA ILE A 170 12.35 6.55 -2.48
C ILE A 170 12.76 6.45 -1.01
N GLU A 171 13.27 7.54 -0.48
CA GLU A 171 13.57 7.68 0.93
C GLU A 171 12.34 8.13 1.72
N ARG A 172 12.41 8.02 3.03
CA ARG A 172 11.38 8.49 3.94
C ARG A 172 11.28 10.02 3.89
N ASP A 173 10.09 10.54 3.72
CA ASP A 173 9.77 11.94 3.92
C ASP A 173 9.28 12.14 5.37
N GLU A 174 10.19 12.43 6.29
CA GLU A 174 9.89 12.50 7.71
C GLU A 174 8.88 13.60 8.06
N ASP A 175 8.81 14.69 7.29
CA ASP A 175 7.84 15.74 7.52
C ASP A 175 6.44 15.30 7.06
N PHE A 176 6.33 14.66 5.92
CA PHE A 176 5.08 14.03 5.50
C PHE A 176 4.65 12.92 6.46
N LEU A 177 5.57 12.08 6.92
CA LEU A 177 5.27 10.97 7.84
C LEU A 177 4.74 11.45 9.20
N LYS A 178 5.20 12.60 9.71
CA LYS A 178 4.61 13.23 10.92
C LYS A 178 3.14 13.58 10.70
N LEU A 179 2.82 14.20 9.56
CA LEU A 179 1.44 14.57 9.20
C LEU A 179 0.57 13.32 8.99
N LEU A 180 1.09 12.32 8.27
CA LEU A 180 0.41 11.05 8.03
C LEU A 180 0.06 10.33 9.35
N LYS A 181 0.96 10.30 10.33
CA LYS A 181 0.69 9.70 11.65
C LYS A 181 -0.48 10.39 12.37
N VAL A 182 -0.52 11.72 12.35
CA VAL A 182 -1.60 12.50 12.99
C VAL A 182 -2.94 12.22 12.31
N GLU A 183 -2.97 12.23 10.98
CA GLU A 183 -4.19 11.96 10.22
C GLU A 183 -4.68 10.51 10.40
N LEU A 184 -3.77 9.54 10.42
CA LEU A 184 -4.12 8.13 10.69
C LEU A 184 -4.67 7.94 12.10
N ALA A 185 -4.08 8.56 13.12
CA ALA A 185 -4.59 8.50 14.49
C ALA A 185 -6.00 9.08 14.59
N THR A 186 -6.23 10.22 13.96
CA THR A 186 -7.55 10.87 13.91
C THR A 186 -8.57 10.00 13.16
N PHE A 187 -8.16 9.44 12.02
CA PHE A 187 -8.99 8.56 11.20
C PHE A 187 -9.38 7.28 11.95
N CYS A 188 -8.41 6.58 12.53
CA CYS A 188 -8.65 5.33 13.27
C CYS A 188 -9.56 5.55 14.48
N LYS A 189 -9.39 6.65 15.21
CA LYS A 189 -10.28 7.00 16.32
C LYS A 189 -11.74 7.19 15.84
N LYS A 190 -11.93 7.94 14.76
CA LYS A 190 -13.27 8.13 14.16
C LYS A 190 -13.86 6.81 13.65
N LEU A 191 -13.03 5.96 13.03
CA LEU A 191 -13.44 4.65 12.55
C LEU A 191 -13.95 3.77 13.70
N THR A 192 -13.22 3.70 14.82
CA THR A 192 -13.63 2.96 16.02
C THR A 192 -14.99 3.45 16.54
N THR A 193 -15.14 4.76 16.73
CA THR A 193 -16.41 5.35 17.17
C THR A 193 -17.56 5.05 16.18
N THR A 194 -17.29 5.08 14.89
CA THR A 194 -18.30 4.75 13.87
C THR A 194 -18.73 3.28 13.97
N ILE A 195 -17.78 2.36 14.14
CA ILE A 195 -18.06 0.93 14.33
C ILE A 195 -18.90 0.68 15.57
N GLU A 196 -18.56 1.32 16.71
CA GLU A 196 -19.33 1.23 17.96
C GLU A 196 -20.77 1.72 17.75
N THR A 197 -20.93 2.90 17.14
CA THR A 197 -22.26 3.47 16.83
C THR A 197 -23.13 2.56 15.96
N ILE A 198 -22.53 1.85 14.99
CA ILE A 198 -23.27 0.91 14.12
C ILE A 198 -23.71 -0.31 14.92
N LYS A 199 -22.87 -0.82 15.82
CA LYS A 199 -23.16 -2.00 16.63
C LYS A 199 -24.26 -1.79 17.68
N GLU A 200 -24.48 -0.54 18.11
CA GLU A 200 -25.52 -0.15 19.08
C GLU A 200 -26.91 0.05 18.43
N LYS A 201 -27.01 0.14 17.13
CA LYS A 201 -28.27 0.31 16.38
C LYS A 201 -28.86 -1.00 15.88
#